data_a50db2021436c46e68b1c01125b8740a
#
_entry.id   a50db2021436c46e68b1c01125b8740a
#
_cell.length_a   1.000
_cell.length_b   1.000
_cell.length_c   1.000
_cell.angle_alpha   90.00
_cell.angle_beta   90.00
_cell.angle_gamma   90.00
#
_symmetry.space_group_name_H-M   'P 1'
#
loop_
_entity.id
_entity.type
_entity.pdbx_description
1 polymer ?
#
loop_
_entity_poly.entity_id
_entity_poly.type
_entity_poly.pdbx_seq_one_letter_code
_entity_poly.pdbx_strand_id
1 'polypeptide(L)'
;MQLNKPNIVWSGGAAPGSKCVIGLDRDGVINRDLGTYCYKVDDFDPIPGSIEAITELRRRGHSIVIITDQGGIEKGIYTQDDVETVHTHMLSLLGQAGCPSIDAIYYSASSRKEDIYAKPNTGMFERCEKEHKHIKFKQGYYVGDKLKDLKAAVKMGATPVLVRTGYGLVTEQELNKFTYRELKKKTLVFDDLKSFVDSLE
;
A
#
# COMPACT_ATOMS: atom_id res chain seq x y z
N MET A 1 24.52 -13.54 -6.49
CA MET A 1 23.06 -13.68 -6.39
C MET A 1 22.51 -12.31 -6.03
N GLN A 2 22.06 -11.52 -7.01
CA GLN A 2 21.51 -10.17 -6.76
C GLN A 2 20.07 -10.36 -6.28
N LEU A 3 19.91 -10.55 -4.98
CA LEU A 3 18.61 -10.62 -4.33
C LEU A 3 18.12 -9.20 -4.03
N ASN A 4 16.90 -8.96 -4.46
CA ASN A 4 15.96 -7.94 -3.96
C ASN A 4 16.28 -6.47 -4.23
N LYS A 5 16.19 -6.09 -5.51
CA LYS A 5 15.68 -4.74 -5.79
C LYS A 5 14.15 -4.87 -5.83
N PRO A 6 13.38 -4.04 -5.10
CA PRO A 6 11.94 -3.99 -5.30
C PRO A 6 11.69 -3.63 -6.76
N ASN A 7 10.82 -4.36 -7.42
CA ASN A 7 10.53 -4.09 -8.82
C ASN A 7 9.57 -2.89 -8.91
N ILE A 8 9.84 -2.00 -9.86
CA ILE A 8 8.94 -0.92 -10.23
C ILE A 8 8.14 -1.44 -11.41
N VAL A 9 6.85 -1.61 -11.23
CA VAL A 9 5.98 -2.08 -12.32
C VAL A 9 5.50 -0.92 -13.18
N TRP A 10 5.48 0.30 -12.61
CA TRP A 10 4.97 1.46 -13.34
C TRP A 10 5.39 2.78 -12.69
N SER A 11 5.71 3.79 -13.53
CA SER A 11 5.90 5.18 -13.11
C SER A 11 5.11 6.09 -14.03
N GLY A 12 3.99 6.61 -13.54
CA GLY A 12 3.26 7.69 -14.20
C GLY A 12 3.83 9.05 -13.79
N GLY A 13 3.73 10.02 -14.67
CA GLY A 13 4.19 11.38 -14.36
C GLY A 13 3.43 11.97 -13.17
N ALA A 14 4.17 12.63 -12.28
CA ALA A 14 3.60 13.35 -11.14
C ALA A 14 2.58 14.40 -11.60
N ALA A 15 1.49 14.53 -10.85
CA ALA A 15 0.70 15.75 -10.93
C ALA A 15 1.51 16.90 -10.29
N PRO A 16 1.82 17.97 -11.01
CA PRO A 16 2.47 19.14 -10.41
C PRO A 16 1.57 19.70 -9.29
N GLY A 17 2.12 19.90 -8.09
CA GLY A 17 1.40 20.48 -6.97
C GLY A 17 0.56 19.47 -6.15
N SER A 18 1.02 18.22 -6.02
CA SER A 18 0.38 17.21 -5.16
C SER A 18 0.06 17.75 -3.77
N LYS A 19 -1.18 17.56 -3.32
CA LYS A 19 -1.62 17.98 -1.97
C LYS A 19 -0.86 17.22 -0.87
N CYS A 20 -0.80 15.88 -0.97
CA CYS A 20 0.02 15.02 -0.11
C CYS A 20 0.20 13.64 -0.76
N VAL A 21 1.08 12.84 -0.18
CA VAL A 21 1.31 11.45 -0.61
C VAL A 21 0.39 10.52 0.16
N ILE A 22 -0.31 9.66 -0.57
CA ILE A 22 -1.09 8.55 -0.02
C ILE A 22 -0.41 7.25 -0.44
N GLY A 23 0.26 6.61 0.50
CA GLY A 23 0.76 5.26 0.32
C GLY A 23 -0.31 4.23 0.66
N LEU A 24 -0.41 3.16 -0.11
CA LEU A 24 -1.41 2.10 0.05
C LEU A 24 -0.73 0.73 0.09
N ASP A 25 -1.11 -0.12 1.03
CA ASP A 25 -0.91 -1.56 0.84
C ASP A 25 -1.89 -2.07 -0.23
N ARG A 26 -1.66 -3.25 -0.77
CA ARG A 26 -2.52 -3.86 -1.79
C ARG A 26 -3.54 -4.80 -1.15
N ASP A 27 -3.06 -5.90 -0.59
CA ASP A 27 -3.90 -6.98 -0.06
C ASP A 27 -4.52 -6.58 1.29
N GLY A 28 -5.84 -6.59 1.38
CA GLY A 28 -6.59 -6.12 2.54
C GLY A 28 -6.93 -4.62 2.52
N VAL A 29 -6.42 -3.86 1.54
CA VAL A 29 -6.70 -2.42 1.36
C VAL A 29 -7.37 -2.15 0.02
N ILE A 30 -6.77 -2.60 -1.08
CA ILE A 30 -7.30 -2.42 -2.44
C ILE A 30 -8.14 -3.62 -2.86
N ASN A 31 -7.59 -4.83 -2.68
CA ASN A 31 -8.28 -6.10 -2.92
C ASN A 31 -8.43 -6.89 -1.63
N ARG A 32 -9.39 -7.82 -1.62
CA ARG A 32 -9.60 -8.71 -0.48
C ARG A 32 -8.34 -9.51 -0.19
N ASP A 33 -7.98 -9.61 1.09
CA ASP A 33 -6.96 -10.56 1.54
C ASP A 33 -7.62 -11.94 1.65
N LEU A 34 -7.10 -12.89 0.88
CA LEU A 34 -7.67 -14.24 0.80
C LEU A 34 -7.22 -15.16 1.95
N GLY A 35 -6.36 -14.66 2.85
CA GLY A 35 -5.67 -15.51 3.84
C GLY A 35 -4.57 -16.40 3.20
N THR A 36 -4.41 -16.29 1.89
CA THR A 36 -3.39 -16.93 1.06
C THR A 36 -2.70 -15.86 0.20
N TYR A 37 -2.32 -16.18 -1.03
CA TYR A 37 -1.67 -15.23 -1.92
C TYR A 37 -2.58 -14.89 -3.10
N CYS A 38 -2.69 -13.60 -3.41
CA CYS A 38 -3.30 -13.09 -4.64
C CYS A 38 -2.22 -12.92 -5.71
N TYR A 39 -2.07 -13.92 -6.59
CA TYR A 39 -1.06 -13.94 -7.64
C TYR A 39 -1.61 -14.30 -9.03
N LYS A 40 -2.92 -14.55 -9.13
CA LYS A 40 -3.64 -14.70 -10.39
C LYS A 40 -4.63 -13.57 -10.56
N VAL A 41 -4.94 -13.23 -11.79
CA VAL A 41 -5.95 -12.19 -12.09
C VAL A 41 -7.30 -12.55 -11.47
N ASP A 42 -7.70 -13.82 -11.55
CA ASP A 42 -8.96 -14.32 -10.99
C ASP A 42 -9.04 -14.24 -9.46
N ASP A 43 -7.88 -14.15 -8.79
CA ASP A 43 -7.79 -14.00 -7.33
C ASP A 43 -7.92 -12.52 -6.90
N PHE A 44 -7.83 -11.56 -7.84
CA PHE A 44 -7.88 -10.14 -7.54
C PHE A 44 -9.33 -9.66 -7.47
N ASP A 45 -9.90 -9.66 -6.27
CA ASP A 45 -11.25 -9.17 -5.97
C ASP A 45 -11.16 -7.80 -5.28
N PRO A 46 -11.41 -6.68 -6.00
CA PRO A 46 -11.37 -5.35 -5.38
C PRO A 46 -12.35 -5.23 -4.21
N ILE A 47 -11.90 -4.64 -3.12
CA ILE A 47 -12.80 -4.27 -2.01
C ILE A 47 -13.80 -3.23 -2.55
N PRO A 48 -15.10 -3.38 -2.30
CA PRO A 48 -16.10 -2.43 -2.79
C PRO A 48 -15.74 -0.98 -2.46
N GLY A 49 -15.69 -0.12 -3.48
CA GLY A 49 -15.34 1.29 -3.33
C GLY A 49 -13.84 1.60 -3.34
N SER A 50 -12.95 0.60 -3.33
CA SER A 50 -11.49 0.84 -3.29
C SER A 50 -10.96 1.47 -4.58
N ILE A 51 -11.43 1.02 -5.72
CA ILE A 51 -11.04 1.54 -7.03
C ILE A 51 -11.52 2.99 -7.19
N GLU A 52 -12.77 3.26 -6.83
CA GLU A 52 -13.36 4.60 -6.84
C GLU A 52 -12.64 5.54 -5.87
N ALA A 53 -12.28 5.05 -4.69
CA ALA A 53 -11.51 5.82 -3.70
C ALA A 53 -10.14 6.24 -4.24
N ILE A 54 -9.41 5.35 -4.88
CA ILE A 54 -8.12 5.66 -5.52
C ILE A 54 -8.31 6.67 -6.65
N THR A 55 -9.35 6.51 -7.46
CA THR A 55 -9.70 7.43 -8.55
C THR A 55 -10.00 8.82 -8.00
N GLU A 56 -10.75 8.90 -6.90
CA GLU A 56 -11.08 10.16 -6.24
C GLU A 56 -9.84 10.83 -5.61
N LEU A 57 -8.94 10.07 -4.96
CA LEU A 57 -7.66 10.60 -4.48
C LEU A 57 -6.87 11.26 -5.62
N ARG A 58 -6.80 10.60 -6.76
CA ARG A 58 -6.10 11.14 -7.92
C ARG A 58 -6.78 12.39 -8.46
N ARG A 59 -8.12 12.41 -8.54
CA ARG A 59 -8.91 13.57 -8.95
C ARG A 59 -8.69 14.78 -8.03
N ARG A 60 -8.50 14.54 -6.73
CA ARG A 60 -8.20 15.59 -5.73
C ARG A 60 -6.74 16.06 -5.79
N GLY A 61 -5.89 15.45 -6.62
CA GLY A 61 -4.49 15.86 -6.82
C GLY A 61 -3.50 15.26 -5.82
N HIS A 62 -3.85 14.14 -5.17
CA HIS A 62 -2.90 13.41 -4.33
C HIS A 62 -1.93 12.57 -5.17
N SER A 63 -0.70 12.42 -4.70
CA SER A 63 0.22 11.40 -5.19
C SER A 63 -0.10 10.06 -4.56
N ILE A 64 -0.15 9.00 -5.38
CA ILE A 64 -0.56 7.65 -4.95
C ILE A 64 0.58 6.67 -5.21
N VAL A 65 1.02 6.00 -4.16
CA VAL A 65 2.08 4.98 -4.23
C VAL A 65 1.59 3.69 -3.58
N ILE A 66 1.65 2.58 -4.31
CA ILE A 66 1.35 1.26 -3.76
C ILE A 66 2.65 0.63 -3.25
N ILE A 67 2.65 0.14 -2.02
CA ILE A 67 3.79 -0.51 -1.38
C ILE A 67 3.31 -1.79 -0.71
N THR A 68 3.68 -2.95 -1.27
CA THR A 68 3.15 -4.25 -0.85
C THR A 68 4.23 -5.31 -0.64
N ASP A 69 4.04 -6.22 0.32
CA ASP A 69 4.90 -7.37 0.50
C ASP A 69 4.35 -8.58 -0.26
N GLN A 70 5.15 -9.13 -1.16
CA GLN A 70 4.82 -10.27 -2.01
C GLN A 70 5.74 -11.47 -1.70
N GLY A 71 5.76 -11.88 -0.43
CA GLY A 71 6.68 -12.88 0.09
C GLY A 71 6.50 -14.31 -0.44
N GLY A 72 5.48 -14.57 -1.24
CA GLY A 72 5.30 -15.84 -1.93
C GLY A 72 6.32 -16.08 -3.03
N ILE A 73 6.91 -15.01 -3.58
CA ILE A 73 8.00 -15.10 -4.58
C ILE A 73 9.21 -15.81 -3.96
N GLU A 74 9.66 -15.35 -2.80
CA GLU A 74 10.78 -15.97 -2.10
C GLU A 74 10.53 -17.44 -1.72
N LYS A 75 9.26 -17.76 -1.44
CA LYS A 75 8.82 -19.12 -1.11
C LYS A 75 8.64 -20.00 -2.34
N GLY A 76 8.83 -19.47 -3.56
CA GLY A 76 8.64 -20.20 -4.81
C GLY A 76 7.18 -20.59 -5.10
N ILE A 77 6.20 -19.88 -4.51
CA ILE A 77 4.77 -20.17 -4.70
C ILE A 77 4.27 -19.54 -6.01
N TYR A 78 4.80 -18.36 -6.35
CA TYR A 78 4.53 -17.65 -7.58
C TYR A 78 5.74 -16.81 -8.00
N THR A 79 5.71 -16.31 -9.21
CA THR A 79 6.82 -15.57 -9.83
C THR A 79 6.62 -14.05 -9.74
N GLN A 80 7.64 -13.30 -10.12
CA GLN A 80 7.52 -11.85 -10.30
C GLN A 80 6.54 -11.52 -11.42
N ASP A 81 6.58 -12.27 -12.52
CA ASP A 81 5.69 -12.08 -13.67
C ASP A 81 4.21 -12.25 -13.28
N ASP A 82 3.90 -13.18 -12.36
CA ASP A 82 2.55 -13.33 -11.83
C ASP A 82 2.10 -12.07 -11.09
N VAL A 83 2.96 -11.51 -10.23
CA VAL A 83 2.67 -10.26 -9.49
C VAL A 83 2.48 -9.09 -10.46
N GLU A 84 3.34 -8.97 -11.46
CA GLU A 84 3.25 -7.90 -12.47
C GLU A 84 1.98 -8.01 -13.31
N THR A 85 1.53 -9.25 -13.60
CA THR A 85 0.27 -9.51 -14.27
C THR A 85 -0.92 -9.04 -13.43
N VAL A 86 -0.95 -9.35 -12.12
CA VAL A 86 -1.99 -8.86 -11.20
C VAL A 86 -1.96 -7.34 -11.10
N HIS A 87 -0.78 -6.72 -11.00
CA HIS A 87 -0.67 -5.25 -10.96
C HIS A 87 -1.15 -4.61 -12.26
N THR A 88 -0.86 -5.20 -13.41
CA THR A 88 -1.37 -4.74 -14.72
C THR A 88 -2.89 -4.80 -14.76
N HIS A 89 -3.49 -5.88 -14.26
CA HIS A 89 -4.94 -6.00 -14.16
C HIS A 89 -5.53 -4.92 -13.24
N MET A 90 -4.96 -4.71 -12.06
CA MET A 90 -5.37 -3.63 -11.14
C MET A 90 -5.31 -2.26 -11.81
N LEU A 91 -4.23 -1.95 -12.53
CA LEU A 91 -4.10 -0.69 -13.27
C LEU A 91 -5.14 -0.55 -14.37
N SER A 92 -5.51 -1.66 -15.04
CA SER A 92 -6.60 -1.66 -16.02
C SER A 92 -7.95 -1.30 -15.39
N LEU A 93 -8.26 -1.86 -14.21
CA LEU A 93 -9.48 -1.53 -13.47
C LEU A 93 -9.50 -0.05 -13.05
N LEU A 94 -8.38 0.49 -12.57
CA LEU A 94 -8.25 1.91 -12.25
C LEU A 94 -8.47 2.78 -13.50
N GLY A 95 -7.88 2.41 -14.64
CA GLY A 95 -8.06 3.11 -15.92
C GLY A 95 -9.52 3.11 -16.37
N GLN A 96 -10.22 1.98 -16.25
CA GLN A 96 -11.66 1.87 -16.58
C GLN A 96 -12.53 2.75 -15.66
N ALA A 97 -12.13 2.93 -14.41
CA ALA A 97 -12.79 3.82 -13.46
C ALA A 97 -12.43 5.31 -13.66
N GLY A 98 -11.60 5.63 -14.65
CA GLY A 98 -11.21 7.01 -14.96
C GLY A 98 -10.00 7.53 -14.17
N CYS A 99 -9.27 6.67 -13.46
CA CYS A 99 -8.00 7.03 -12.85
C CYS A 99 -6.91 7.05 -13.94
N PRO A 100 -6.36 8.22 -14.31
CA PRO A 100 -5.42 8.30 -15.44
C PRO A 100 -4.09 7.61 -15.12
N SER A 101 -3.71 7.58 -13.85
CA SER A 101 -2.43 7.04 -13.39
C SER A 101 -2.30 7.03 -11.87
N ILE A 102 -1.40 6.21 -11.35
CA ILE A 102 -0.79 6.31 -10.02
C ILE A 102 0.69 6.65 -10.17
N ASP A 103 1.36 7.05 -9.10
CA ASP A 103 2.76 7.51 -9.22
C ASP A 103 3.75 6.35 -9.30
N ALA A 104 3.58 5.30 -8.49
CA ALA A 104 4.44 4.12 -8.53
C ALA A 104 3.84 2.92 -7.80
N ILE A 105 4.33 1.72 -8.12
CA ILE A 105 4.12 0.49 -7.36
C ILE A 105 5.48 -0.08 -6.97
N TYR A 106 5.67 -0.33 -5.68
CA TYR A 106 6.83 -1.03 -5.15
C TYR A 106 6.38 -2.30 -4.44
N TYR A 107 7.09 -3.41 -4.67
CA TYR A 107 6.84 -4.62 -3.92
C TYR A 107 8.14 -5.30 -3.46
N SER A 108 8.09 -5.92 -2.29
CA SER A 108 9.15 -6.78 -1.79
C SER A 108 8.84 -8.23 -2.13
N ALA A 109 9.79 -8.96 -2.70
CA ALA A 109 9.69 -10.39 -2.94
C ALA A 109 9.80 -11.23 -1.66
N SER A 110 10.11 -10.60 -0.54
CA SER A 110 10.27 -11.20 0.78
C SER A 110 9.31 -10.61 1.79
N SER A 111 8.98 -11.36 2.81
CA SER A 111 8.27 -10.90 4.02
C SER A 111 9.08 -11.14 5.30
N ARG A 112 10.39 -11.45 5.17
CA ARG A 112 11.28 -11.65 6.32
C ARG A 112 11.62 -10.33 6.98
N LYS A 113 11.70 -10.33 8.32
CA LYS A 113 12.00 -9.12 9.11
C LYS A 113 13.39 -8.54 8.83
N GLU A 114 14.31 -9.37 8.40
CA GLU A 114 15.71 -9.02 8.07
C GLU A 114 15.84 -8.34 6.70
N ASP A 115 14.84 -8.50 5.83
CA ASP A 115 14.85 -7.87 4.52
C ASP A 115 14.53 -6.38 4.67
N ILE A 116 15.44 -5.52 4.23
CA ILE A 116 15.29 -4.06 4.34
C ILE A 116 14.09 -3.52 3.56
N TYR A 117 13.61 -4.26 2.56
CA TYR A 117 12.45 -3.89 1.75
C TYR A 117 11.13 -4.43 2.31
N ALA A 118 11.15 -5.50 3.11
CA ALA A 118 9.93 -6.03 3.72
C ALA A 118 9.44 -5.13 4.86
N LYS A 119 8.16 -4.77 4.87
CA LYS A 119 7.53 -4.02 5.97
C LYS A 119 7.63 -4.80 7.29
N PRO A 120 7.92 -4.20 8.42
CA PRO A 120 7.91 -2.76 8.73
C PRO A 120 9.25 -2.03 8.47
N ASN A 121 10.16 -2.57 7.66
CA ASN A 121 11.33 -1.83 7.20
C ASN A 121 10.93 -0.86 6.09
N THR A 122 11.77 0.15 5.85
CA THR A 122 11.40 1.32 5.06
C THR A 122 12.04 1.38 3.68
N GLY A 123 12.80 0.35 3.31
CA GLY A 123 13.59 0.36 2.07
C GLY A 123 12.80 0.61 0.79
N MET A 124 11.54 0.12 0.68
CA MET A 124 10.68 0.43 -0.45
C MET A 124 10.27 1.91 -0.48
N PHE A 125 9.93 2.48 0.68
CA PHE A 125 9.57 3.88 0.82
C PHE A 125 10.72 4.82 0.49
N GLU A 126 11.90 4.55 1.09
CA GLU A 126 13.13 5.33 0.87
C GLU A 126 13.56 5.29 -0.59
N ARG A 127 13.44 4.13 -1.22
CA ARG A 127 13.71 3.97 -2.64
C ARG A 127 12.73 4.80 -3.48
N CYS A 128 11.44 4.76 -3.16
CA CYS A 128 10.44 5.56 -3.82
C CYS A 128 10.77 7.06 -3.74
N GLU A 129 11.09 7.58 -2.56
CA GLU A 129 11.49 8.98 -2.38
C GLU A 129 12.79 9.36 -3.10
N LYS A 130 13.70 8.40 -3.28
CA LYS A 130 14.94 8.60 -4.02
C LYS A 130 14.70 8.71 -5.53
N GLU A 131 13.84 7.84 -6.06
CA GLU A 131 13.53 7.74 -7.49
C GLU A 131 12.51 8.80 -7.94
N HIS A 132 11.58 9.17 -7.05
CA HIS A 132 10.52 10.16 -7.29
C HIS A 132 10.67 11.34 -6.32
N LYS A 133 11.43 12.35 -6.70
CA LYS A 133 11.82 13.50 -5.83
C LYS A 133 10.63 14.29 -5.28
N HIS A 134 9.49 14.28 -5.97
CA HIS A 134 8.24 14.92 -5.55
C HIS A 134 7.47 14.08 -4.52
N ILE A 135 7.76 12.79 -4.38
CA ILE A 135 7.15 11.93 -3.37
C ILE A 135 7.86 12.14 -2.04
N LYS A 136 7.09 12.47 -1.00
CA LYS A 136 7.55 12.56 0.39
C LYS A 136 6.47 11.98 1.30
N PHE A 137 6.76 10.86 1.95
CA PHE A 137 5.81 10.23 2.86
C PHE A 137 5.61 11.03 4.14
N LYS A 138 6.62 11.82 4.55
CA LYS A 138 6.50 12.72 5.69
C LYS A 138 5.32 13.69 5.49
N GLN A 139 4.41 13.74 6.47
CA GLN A 139 3.15 14.49 6.42
C GLN A 139 2.10 13.96 5.42
N GLY A 140 2.36 12.82 4.79
CA GLY A 140 1.36 12.08 4.05
C GLY A 140 0.69 11.00 4.91
N TYR A 141 0.04 10.07 4.25
CA TYR A 141 -0.63 8.93 4.88
C TYR A 141 -0.10 7.62 4.33
N TYR A 142 -0.12 6.58 5.16
CA TYR A 142 0.05 5.22 4.68
C TYR A 142 -1.07 4.34 5.22
N VAL A 143 -1.83 3.75 4.30
CA VAL A 143 -3.01 2.94 4.59
C VAL A 143 -2.63 1.47 4.53
N GLY A 144 -2.95 0.74 5.57
CA GLY A 144 -2.71 -0.70 5.67
C GLY A 144 -3.71 -1.39 6.60
N ASP A 145 -3.69 -2.71 6.59
CA ASP A 145 -4.54 -3.57 7.42
C ASP A 145 -3.76 -4.28 8.54
N LYS A 146 -2.41 -4.17 8.54
CA LYS A 146 -1.54 -4.92 9.46
C LYS A 146 -0.64 -4.01 10.29
N LEU A 147 -0.23 -4.45 11.48
CA LEU A 147 0.70 -3.71 12.35
C LEU A 147 2.01 -3.30 11.65
N LYS A 148 2.50 -4.11 10.71
CA LYS A 148 3.73 -3.81 9.97
C LYS A 148 3.59 -2.55 9.12
N ASP A 149 2.41 -2.30 8.57
CA ASP A 149 2.08 -1.13 7.76
C ASP A 149 2.12 0.14 8.60
N LEU A 150 1.43 0.10 9.75
CA LEU A 150 1.37 1.21 10.68
C LEU A 150 2.76 1.58 11.24
N LYS A 151 3.59 0.56 11.52
CA LYS A 151 4.97 0.77 11.96
C LYS A 151 5.84 1.39 10.87
N ALA A 152 5.69 0.95 9.62
CA ALA A 152 6.40 1.53 8.48
C ALA A 152 6.00 3.00 8.28
N ALA A 153 4.69 3.30 8.33
CA ALA A 153 4.17 4.67 8.25
C ALA A 153 4.85 5.60 9.27
N VAL A 154 4.85 5.21 10.56
CA VAL A 154 5.46 6.02 11.63
C VAL A 154 6.95 6.23 11.40
N LYS A 155 7.70 5.21 10.96
CA LYS A 155 9.13 5.33 10.65
C LYS A 155 9.40 6.34 9.53
N MET A 156 8.51 6.43 8.55
CA MET A 156 8.61 7.39 7.44
C MET A 156 8.06 8.78 7.78
N GLY A 157 7.52 8.97 8.98
CA GLY A 157 6.88 10.23 9.37
C GLY A 157 5.54 10.48 8.71
N ALA A 158 4.93 9.44 8.12
CA ALA A 158 3.58 9.45 7.62
C ALA A 158 2.56 9.19 8.73
N THR A 159 1.34 9.65 8.56
CA THR A 159 0.22 9.29 9.43
C THR A 159 -0.23 7.86 9.11
N PRO A 160 -0.16 6.92 10.08
CA PRO A 160 -0.65 5.58 9.86
C PRO A 160 -2.18 5.57 9.83
N VAL A 161 -2.73 4.91 8.82
CA VAL A 161 -4.17 4.68 8.64
C VAL A 161 -4.43 3.18 8.65
N LEU A 162 -5.24 2.72 9.58
CA LEU A 162 -5.72 1.35 9.65
C LEU A 162 -7.09 1.28 8.99
N VAL A 163 -7.28 0.37 8.04
CA VAL A 163 -8.60 -0.01 7.55
C VAL A 163 -9.00 -1.34 8.16
N ARG A 164 -10.30 -1.52 8.50
CA ARG A 164 -10.84 -2.74 9.13
C ARG A 164 -11.00 -3.91 8.17
N THR A 165 -10.84 -3.66 6.87
CA THR A 165 -10.77 -4.72 5.85
C THR A 165 -9.54 -5.60 6.05
N GLY A 166 -9.47 -6.74 5.38
CA GLY A 166 -8.37 -7.68 5.53
C GLY A 166 -8.19 -8.14 6.98
N TYR A 167 -6.98 -7.95 7.51
CA TYR A 167 -6.65 -8.23 8.92
C TYR A 167 -6.92 -7.05 9.87
N GLY A 168 -7.53 -5.97 9.39
CA GLY A 168 -7.63 -4.72 10.14
C GLY A 168 -8.36 -4.84 11.46
N LEU A 169 -9.44 -5.63 11.56
CA LEU A 169 -10.14 -5.87 12.83
C LEU A 169 -9.23 -6.55 13.87
N VAL A 170 -8.43 -7.53 13.44
CA VAL A 170 -7.46 -8.21 14.33
C VAL A 170 -6.36 -7.22 14.74
N THR A 171 -5.87 -6.43 13.80
CA THR A 171 -4.86 -5.39 14.04
C THR A 171 -5.37 -4.33 15.01
N GLU A 172 -6.63 -3.89 14.90
CA GLU A 172 -7.25 -2.94 15.81
C GLU A 172 -7.31 -3.48 17.24
N GLN A 173 -7.66 -4.77 17.39
CA GLN A 173 -7.62 -5.44 18.70
C GLN A 173 -6.19 -5.49 19.27
N GLU A 174 -5.19 -5.78 18.42
CA GLU A 174 -3.80 -5.79 18.85
C GLU A 174 -3.30 -4.41 19.29
N LEU A 175 -3.73 -3.33 18.66
CA LEU A 175 -3.41 -1.95 19.03
C LEU A 175 -3.88 -1.59 20.45
N ASN A 176 -4.84 -2.33 21.02
CA ASN A 176 -5.28 -2.13 22.40
C ASN A 176 -4.28 -2.63 23.44
N LYS A 177 -3.29 -3.46 23.03
CA LYS A 177 -2.24 -3.91 23.94
C LYS A 177 -1.36 -2.74 24.38
N PHE A 178 -0.94 -2.72 25.64
CA PHE A 178 -0.10 -1.64 26.21
C PHE A 178 1.14 -1.34 25.36
N THR A 179 1.77 -2.38 24.81
CA THR A 179 2.96 -2.28 23.94
C THR A 179 2.76 -1.37 22.72
N TYR A 180 1.52 -1.22 22.23
CA TYR A 180 1.20 -0.41 21.04
C TYR A 180 0.50 0.91 21.37
N ARG A 181 0.46 1.33 22.66
CA ARG A 181 -0.22 2.55 23.10
C ARG A 181 0.17 3.79 22.27
N GLU A 182 1.46 3.98 22.03
CA GLU A 182 1.94 5.16 21.27
C GLU A 182 1.64 5.04 19.78
N LEU A 183 1.66 3.84 19.21
CA LEU A 183 1.25 3.60 17.84
C LEU A 183 -0.24 3.86 17.68
N LYS A 184 -1.06 3.36 18.61
CA LYS A 184 -2.50 3.57 18.63
C LYS A 184 -2.89 5.04 18.61
N LYS A 185 -2.22 5.88 19.44
CA LYS A 185 -2.49 7.33 19.49
C LYS A 185 -2.26 8.05 18.18
N LYS A 186 -1.36 7.53 17.34
CA LYS A 186 -1.00 8.11 16.05
C LYS A 186 -1.85 7.57 14.89
N THR A 187 -2.51 6.42 15.09
CA THR A 187 -3.22 5.68 14.05
C THR A 187 -4.65 6.19 13.92
N LEU A 188 -5.03 6.58 12.71
CA LEU A 188 -6.41 6.79 12.32
C LEU A 188 -7.02 5.45 11.93
N VAL A 189 -8.29 5.22 12.25
CA VAL A 189 -8.99 3.95 11.97
C VAL A 189 -10.26 4.22 11.18
N PHE A 190 -10.43 3.49 10.09
CA PHE A 190 -11.58 3.58 9.20
C PHE A 190 -12.09 2.17 8.85
N ASP A 191 -13.33 2.08 8.40
CA ASP A 191 -13.90 0.78 8.02
C ASP A 191 -13.24 0.22 6.76
N ASP A 192 -12.94 1.09 5.78
CA ASP A 192 -12.31 0.75 4.50
C ASP A 192 -11.56 1.96 3.89
N LEU A 193 -10.95 1.76 2.74
CA LEU A 193 -10.24 2.80 2.01
C LEU A 193 -11.20 3.95 1.61
N LYS A 194 -12.43 3.63 1.22
CA LYS A 194 -13.40 4.63 0.81
C LYS A 194 -13.76 5.58 1.95
N SER A 195 -14.03 5.04 3.14
CA SER A 195 -14.34 5.82 4.34
C SER A 195 -13.19 6.76 4.72
N PHE A 196 -11.93 6.30 4.57
CA PHE A 196 -10.76 7.17 4.76
C PHE A 196 -10.75 8.31 3.74
N VAL A 197 -10.92 8.01 2.45
CA VAL A 197 -10.88 9.02 1.38
C VAL A 197 -12.03 10.02 1.52
N ASP A 198 -13.22 9.57 1.91
CA ASP A 198 -14.37 10.44 2.16
C ASP A 198 -14.12 11.42 3.34
N SER A 199 -13.24 11.06 4.27
CA SER A 199 -12.86 11.91 5.41
C SER A 199 -11.82 12.98 5.08
N LEU A 200 -11.14 12.88 3.95
CA LEU A 200 -10.18 13.89 3.49
C LEU A 200 -10.92 15.07 2.86
N GLU A 201 -10.59 16.29 3.28
CA GLU A 201 -11.10 17.54 2.71
C GLU A 201 -10.43 17.92 1.38
#